data_6339d6e196da961bebf6b7f6156008e9
#
_entry.id   6339d6e196da961bebf6b7f6156008e9
#
_cell.length_a   1.000
_cell.length_b   1.000
_cell.length_c   1.000
_cell.angle_alpha   90.00
_cell.angle_beta   90.00
_cell.angle_gamma   90.00
#
_symmetry.space_group_name_H-M   'P 1'
#
loop_
_entity.id
_entity.type
_entity.pdbx_description
1 polymer ?
#
loop_
_entity_poly.entity_id
_entity_poly.type
_entity_poly.pdbx_seq_one_letter_code
_entity_poly.pdbx_strand_id
1 'polypeptide(L)'
;ARIVGDVMGKYHPHGDSAIYESMVRMAQDFTMRLPLIDGQGNYGSMDGDPAAAMRYTEARLDKISSFMLEELEYETVQLRANYDETLTEPKVLPSRFPNIFVNGASGIAVGMATNIPPHNLGEIIDATLLLVDEPDTTSKQLHKIVKGPDFPTGGIISGTAGLSSMYETGRGSVTVLSKLHEEKIKSRNAIIITEIPYLQNKSKLLERIADVVNNKTIEGINDIRDESNKEGVRIVVELKSSAVPEIIKNQLFQYTPLKTSFSSNMLALKETKPLTLNLKDGLTYFINFRKDVITKRTVYKLNKAREKANILIGLSIAVNNIDSVINLIKKSKTPLEAKEKLLSTKWTVKSNVTQYIKLINPSFKLSGSKILLDEEQAKAILELRLQKLTALERDDLFNNLKSLVEDLNTCLLYTSPSPRDRRL
;
A
#
# COMPACT_ATOMS: atom_id res chain seq x y z
N ALA A 1 -14.02 3.97 18.41
CA ALA A 1 -13.84 3.94 16.94
C ALA A 1 -15.05 3.25 16.27
N ARG A 2 -15.89 4.01 15.59
CA ARG A 2 -17.06 3.48 14.83
C ARG A 2 -16.66 2.40 13.81
N ILE A 3 -15.46 2.51 13.26
CA ILE A 3 -14.90 1.58 12.28
C ILE A 3 -15.03 0.11 12.71
N VAL A 4 -14.84 -0.19 14.00
CA VAL A 4 -14.94 -1.55 14.55
C VAL A 4 -16.33 -2.14 14.31
N GLY A 5 -17.39 -1.36 14.60
CA GLY A 5 -18.77 -1.79 14.36
C GLY A 5 -19.08 -1.99 12.86
N ASP A 6 -18.59 -1.09 12.00
CA ASP A 6 -18.77 -1.22 10.54
C ASP A 6 -18.05 -2.45 9.98
N VAL A 7 -16.82 -2.73 10.42
CA VAL A 7 -16.06 -3.93 10.01
C VAL A 7 -16.74 -5.21 10.51
N MET A 8 -17.15 -5.24 11.78
CA MET A 8 -17.84 -6.39 12.38
C MET A 8 -19.16 -6.69 11.65
N GLY A 9 -19.95 -5.65 11.38
CA GLY A 9 -21.26 -5.83 10.75
C GLY A 9 -21.22 -6.12 9.26
N LYS A 10 -20.15 -5.75 8.54
CA LYS A 10 -20.12 -5.83 7.07
C LYS A 10 -19.12 -6.83 6.51
N TYR A 11 -18.02 -7.08 7.20
CA TYR A 11 -16.88 -7.83 6.63
C TYR A 11 -16.37 -8.96 7.53
N HIS A 12 -16.40 -8.81 8.84
CA HIS A 12 -15.76 -9.75 9.76
C HIS A 12 -16.65 -10.02 10.99
N PRO A 13 -17.59 -10.98 10.91
CA PRO A 13 -18.58 -11.27 11.96
C PRO A 13 -17.98 -12.02 13.16
N HIS A 14 -16.99 -11.41 13.83
CA HIS A 14 -16.31 -11.92 15.02
C HIS A 14 -16.32 -10.86 16.12
N GLY A 15 -15.72 -11.19 17.27
CA GLY A 15 -15.67 -10.26 18.41
C GLY A 15 -14.99 -8.93 18.08
N ASP A 16 -15.51 -7.85 18.64
CA ASP A 16 -15.03 -6.48 18.44
C ASP A 16 -13.59 -6.28 18.92
N SER A 17 -13.18 -7.00 19.98
CA SER A 17 -11.83 -6.90 20.54
C SER A 17 -10.75 -7.24 19.54
N ALA A 18 -10.89 -8.33 18.78
CA ALA A 18 -9.90 -8.74 17.78
C ALA A 18 -9.76 -7.71 16.65
N ILE A 19 -10.86 -7.10 16.22
CA ILE A 19 -10.90 -6.05 15.20
C ILE A 19 -10.22 -4.80 15.74
N TYR A 20 -10.57 -4.39 16.98
CA TYR A 20 -10.01 -3.20 17.61
C TYR A 20 -8.49 -3.35 17.84
N GLU A 21 -8.03 -4.47 18.39
CA GLU A 21 -6.60 -4.74 18.62
C GLU A 21 -5.80 -4.73 17.32
N SER A 22 -6.36 -5.27 16.24
CA SER A 22 -5.73 -5.19 14.91
C SER A 22 -5.59 -3.74 14.43
N MET A 23 -6.62 -2.92 14.61
CA MET A 23 -6.60 -1.50 14.28
C MET A 23 -5.59 -0.75 15.16
N VAL A 24 -5.57 -1.04 16.47
CA VAL A 24 -4.63 -0.45 17.44
C VAL A 24 -3.19 -0.73 17.00
N ARG A 25 -2.87 -1.98 16.65
CA ARG A 25 -1.54 -2.36 16.18
C ARG A 25 -1.10 -1.58 14.95
N MET A 26 -2.02 -1.32 14.01
CA MET A 26 -1.72 -0.55 12.80
C MET A 26 -1.47 0.95 13.06
N ALA A 27 -1.85 1.46 14.25
CA ALA A 27 -1.62 2.84 14.66
C ALA A 27 -0.37 3.02 15.55
N GLN A 28 0.23 1.93 16.04
CA GLN A 28 1.37 1.99 16.95
C GLN A 28 2.69 2.18 16.19
N ASP A 29 3.39 3.28 16.45
CA ASP A 29 4.68 3.62 15.85
C ASP A 29 5.85 2.75 16.37
N PHE A 30 5.69 2.12 17.54
CA PHE A 30 6.64 1.15 18.09
C PHE A 30 6.39 -0.28 17.59
N THR A 31 5.29 -0.53 16.89
CA THR A 31 4.95 -1.84 16.32
C THR A 31 5.09 -1.86 14.81
N MET A 32 4.64 -0.81 14.13
CA MET A 32 4.68 -0.66 12.67
C MET A 32 5.84 0.27 12.28
N ARG A 33 6.63 -0.15 11.30
CA ARG A 33 7.70 0.72 10.75
C ARG A 33 7.11 1.95 10.05
N LEU A 34 5.97 1.76 9.39
CA LEU A 34 5.14 2.80 8.84
C LEU A 34 3.71 2.55 9.30
N PRO A 35 3.22 3.28 10.30
CA PRO A 35 1.82 3.17 10.74
C PRO A 35 0.85 3.39 9.58
N LEU A 36 -0.18 2.55 9.49
CA LEU A 36 -1.19 2.61 8.44
C LEU A 36 -2.43 3.40 8.90
N ILE A 37 -2.54 3.62 10.20
CA ILE A 37 -3.63 4.36 10.83
C ILE A 37 -3.04 5.53 11.61
N ASP A 38 -3.59 6.72 11.37
CA ASP A 38 -3.39 7.90 12.18
C ASP A 38 -4.43 7.87 13.31
N GLY A 39 -3.95 7.56 14.53
CA GLY A 39 -4.78 7.41 15.72
C GLY A 39 -4.74 8.64 16.61
N GLN A 40 -5.89 9.02 17.15
CA GLN A 40 -5.99 10.03 18.19
C GLN A 40 -6.52 9.42 19.49
N GLY A 41 -5.79 9.63 20.58
CA GLY A 41 -6.08 9.05 21.88
C GLY A 41 -4.96 8.12 22.35
N ASN A 42 -5.24 7.27 23.35
CA ASN A 42 -4.27 6.31 23.87
C ASN A 42 -4.38 4.98 23.12
N TYR A 43 -3.34 4.65 22.37
CA TYR A 43 -3.19 3.40 21.61
C TYR A 43 -2.23 2.41 22.27
N GLY A 44 -1.99 2.54 23.58
CA GLY A 44 -1.06 1.70 24.31
C GLY A 44 0.36 2.25 24.32
N SER A 45 1.27 1.52 24.98
CA SER A 45 2.66 1.91 25.12
C SER A 45 3.61 0.72 25.03
N MET A 46 4.91 0.99 24.92
CA MET A 46 5.96 -0.05 25.01
C MET A 46 6.04 -0.69 26.39
N ASP A 47 5.44 -0.11 27.41
CA ASP A 47 5.33 -0.67 28.76
C ASP A 47 4.32 -1.81 28.84
N GLY A 48 3.56 -2.04 27.78
CA GLY A 48 2.53 -3.05 27.69
C GLY A 48 1.17 -2.57 28.19
N ASP A 49 1.01 -1.26 28.39
CA ASP A 49 -0.31 -0.69 28.68
C ASP A 49 -1.25 -0.95 27.52
N PRO A 50 -2.47 -1.40 27.78
CA PRO A 50 -3.47 -1.59 26.74
C PRO A 50 -3.93 -0.24 26.18
N ALA A 51 -4.42 -0.26 24.93
CA ALA A 51 -5.10 0.88 24.38
C ALA A 51 -6.36 1.22 25.19
N ALA A 52 -6.75 2.50 25.22
CA ALA A 52 -8.02 2.93 25.79
C ALA A 52 -9.19 2.24 25.07
N ALA A 53 -10.33 2.08 25.75
CA ALA A 53 -11.52 1.51 25.14
C ALA A 53 -11.90 2.28 23.86
N MET A 54 -12.40 1.58 22.83
CA MET A 54 -12.65 2.12 21.48
C MET A 54 -13.57 3.35 21.44
N ARG A 55 -14.37 3.61 22.49
CA ARG A 55 -15.20 4.81 22.60
C ARG A 55 -14.40 6.09 22.89
N TYR A 56 -13.15 5.96 23.33
CA TYR A 56 -12.26 7.08 23.65
C TYR A 56 -11.19 7.32 22.57
N THR A 57 -11.14 6.52 21.53
CA THR A 57 -10.15 6.63 20.45
C THR A 57 -10.80 7.02 19.14
N GLU A 58 -10.10 7.82 18.36
CA GLU A 58 -10.42 8.15 16.98
C GLU A 58 -9.37 7.57 16.04
N ALA A 59 -9.77 7.17 14.85
CA ALA A 59 -8.89 6.58 13.86
C ALA A 59 -9.25 7.09 12.47
N ARG A 60 -8.23 7.35 11.67
CA ARG A 60 -8.31 7.63 10.23
C ARG A 60 -7.14 6.96 9.52
N LEU A 61 -7.23 6.85 8.21
CA LEU A 61 -6.12 6.34 7.42
C LEU A 61 -4.95 7.34 7.47
N ASP A 62 -3.75 6.81 7.68
CA ASP A 62 -2.53 7.57 7.45
C ASP A 62 -2.31 7.80 5.95
N LYS A 63 -1.52 8.82 5.60
CA LYS A 63 -1.22 9.17 4.20
C LYS A 63 -0.60 8.01 3.42
N ILE A 64 0.23 7.19 4.06
CA ILE A 64 0.87 6.04 3.41
C ILE A 64 -0.15 4.99 2.99
N SER A 65 -1.28 4.87 3.70
CA SER A 65 -2.34 3.92 3.37
C SER A 65 -3.05 4.23 2.06
N SER A 66 -3.06 5.50 1.62
CA SER A 66 -3.62 5.87 0.31
C SER A 66 -2.91 5.13 -0.82
N PHE A 67 -1.58 4.95 -0.74
CA PHE A 67 -0.81 4.20 -1.74
C PHE A 67 -1.14 2.69 -1.79
N MET A 68 -1.87 2.17 -0.82
CA MET A 68 -2.38 0.80 -0.84
C MET A 68 -3.78 0.70 -1.44
N LEU A 69 -4.56 1.79 -1.47
CA LEU A 69 -6.01 1.77 -1.73
C LEU A 69 -6.42 2.50 -3.01
N GLU A 70 -5.67 3.53 -3.44
CA GLU A 70 -6.04 4.44 -4.55
C GLU A 70 -6.44 3.72 -5.85
N GLU A 71 -5.87 2.57 -6.13
CA GLU A 71 -6.11 1.88 -7.39
C GLU A 71 -7.26 0.87 -7.35
N LEU A 72 -7.96 0.74 -6.21
CA LEU A 72 -9.12 -0.16 -6.07
C LEU A 72 -10.28 0.24 -7.00
N GLU A 73 -10.51 1.54 -7.20
CA GLU A 73 -11.58 2.07 -8.05
C GLU A 73 -11.39 1.73 -9.55
N TYR A 74 -10.22 1.26 -9.95
CA TYR A 74 -9.90 0.95 -11.35
C TYR A 74 -9.98 -0.55 -11.66
N GLU A 75 -10.69 -1.34 -10.87
CA GLU A 75 -10.88 -2.79 -11.07
C GLU A 75 -9.55 -3.56 -11.21
N THR A 76 -8.53 -3.13 -10.49
CA THR A 76 -7.17 -3.65 -10.61
C THR A 76 -6.95 -5.00 -9.95
N VAL A 77 -7.80 -5.36 -8.98
CA VAL A 77 -7.72 -6.59 -8.20
C VAL A 77 -9.05 -7.34 -8.22
N GLN A 78 -8.99 -8.64 -7.95
CA GLN A 78 -10.19 -9.44 -7.83
C GLN A 78 -10.94 -9.09 -6.54
N LEU A 79 -12.25 -8.99 -6.65
CA LEU A 79 -13.16 -8.88 -5.52
C LEU A 79 -13.72 -10.26 -5.17
N ARG A 80 -14.12 -10.44 -3.92
CA ARG A 80 -14.90 -11.56 -3.42
C ARG A 80 -16.10 -11.04 -2.65
N ALA A 81 -17.16 -11.83 -2.57
CA ALA A 81 -18.28 -11.51 -1.70
C ALA A 81 -17.84 -11.51 -0.24
N ASN A 82 -18.45 -10.65 0.57
CA ASN A 82 -18.33 -10.69 2.01
C ASN A 82 -19.10 -11.90 2.58
N TYR A 83 -19.15 -12.06 3.91
CA TYR A 83 -19.72 -13.24 4.56
C TYR A 83 -21.21 -13.47 4.30
N ASP A 84 -22.00 -12.40 4.04
CA ASP A 84 -23.45 -12.45 3.78
C ASP A 84 -23.80 -12.17 2.30
N GLU A 85 -22.80 -12.07 1.43
CA GLU A 85 -22.93 -11.82 -0.01
C GLU A 85 -23.60 -10.49 -0.39
N THR A 86 -23.80 -9.58 0.56
CA THR A 86 -24.43 -8.26 0.31
C THR A 86 -23.44 -7.23 -0.22
N LEU A 87 -22.15 -7.38 0.08
CA LEU A 87 -21.07 -6.48 -0.32
C LEU A 87 -19.91 -7.27 -0.91
N THR A 88 -18.97 -6.55 -1.48
CA THR A 88 -17.71 -7.13 -1.98
C THR A 88 -16.51 -6.52 -1.29
N GLU A 89 -15.46 -7.30 -1.16
CA GLU A 89 -14.18 -6.88 -0.62
C GLU A 89 -13.02 -7.32 -1.53
N PRO A 90 -11.90 -6.59 -1.59
CA PRO A 90 -10.75 -6.99 -2.39
C PRO A 90 -10.07 -8.23 -1.79
N LYS A 91 -9.68 -9.19 -2.64
CA LYS A 91 -8.88 -10.35 -2.20
C LYS A 91 -7.49 -9.93 -1.74
N VAL A 92 -6.90 -8.92 -2.38
CA VAL A 92 -5.61 -8.30 -2.06
C VAL A 92 -5.70 -6.81 -2.35
N LEU A 93 -4.91 -6.01 -1.66
CA LEU A 93 -4.82 -4.56 -1.93
C LEU A 93 -3.83 -4.29 -3.06
N PRO A 94 -4.10 -3.32 -3.97
CA PRO A 94 -3.22 -2.94 -5.07
C PRO A 94 -2.05 -2.06 -4.61
N SER A 95 -1.37 -2.47 -3.54
CA SER A 95 -0.32 -1.66 -2.89
C SER A 95 0.76 -1.22 -3.87
N ARG A 96 1.15 0.06 -3.81
CA ARG A 96 2.23 0.64 -4.62
C ARG A 96 3.63 0.36 -4.09
N PHE A 97 3.73 -0.14 -2.86
CA PHE A 97 4.99 -0.54 -2.24
C PHE A 97 4.84 -1.92 -1.58
N PRO A 98 5.91 -2.70 -1.43
CA PRO A 98 5.85 -4.05 -0.88
C PRO A 98 5.71 -4.03 0.64
N ASN A 99 4.50 -3.72 1.13
CA ASN A 99 4.19 -3.53 2.55
C ASN A 99 4.60 -4.72 3.43
N ILE A 100 4.57 -5.94 2.90
CA ILE A 100 5.00 -7.14 3.63
C ILE A 100 6.47 -7.09 4.08
N PHE A 101 7.34 -6.42 3.32
CA PHE A 101 8.74 -6.20 3.73
C PHE A 101 8.91 -4.93 4.53
N VAL A 102 8.15 -3.87 4.22
CA VAL A 102 8.29 -2.58 4.91
C VAL A 102 7.82 -2.66 6.35
N ASN A 103 6.61 -3.18 6.59
CA ASN A 103 6.07 -3.33 7.94
C ASN A 103 6.31 -4.72 8.56
N GLY A 104 6.79 -5.66 7.75
CA GLY A 104 6.89 -7.04 8.19
C GLY A 104 5.53 -7.72 8.34
N ALA A 105 5.55 -8.95 8.81
CA ALA A 105 4.37 -9.72 9.16
C ALA A 105 4.71 -10.75 10.22
N SER A 106 3.82 -10.93 11.18
CA SER A 106 3.95 -11.99 12.19
C SER A 106 2.59 -12.65 12.40
N GLY A 107 2.58 -13.98 12.37
CA GLY A 107 1.36 -14.74 12.55
C GLY A 107 1.60 -16.23 12.74
N ILE A 108 0.69 -16.87 13.45
CA ILE A 108 0.73 -18.30 13.73
C ILE A 108 -0.57 -18.90 13.21
N ALA A 109 -0.46 -19.88 12.34
CA ALA A 109 -1.58 -20.69 11.85
C ALA A 109 -1.37 -22.18 12.18
N VAL A 110 -2.37 -22.99 11.95
CA VAL A 110 -2.24 -24.44 12.12
C VAL A 110 -1.21 -24.98 11.13
N GLY A 111 -0.13 -25.56 11.66
CA GLY A 111 0.93 -26.18 10.86
C GLY A 111 1.91 -25.22 10.21
N MET A 112 1.76 -23.88 10.36
CA MET A 112 2.68 -22.92 9.78
C MET A 112 2.74 -21.61 10.59
N ALA A 113 3.90 -20.94 10.55
CA ALA A 113 4.08 -19.64 11.16
C ALA A 113 4.89 -18.74 10.23
N THR A 114 4.61 -17.46 10.25
CA THR A 114 5.40 -16.44 9.55
C THR A 114 5.95 -15.43 10.55
N ASN A 115 7.17 -14.96 10.28
CA ASN A 115 7.80 -13.88 11.04
C ASN A 115 8.75 -13.14 10.10
N ILE A 116 8.23 -12.12 9.43
CA ILE A 116 8.95 -11.29 8.48
C ILE A 116 9.31 -9.99 9.20
N PRO A 117 10.60 -9.62 9.29
CA PRO A 117 10.99 -8.38 9.94
C PRO A 117 10.63 -7.16 9.09
N PRO A 118 10.41 -5.99 9.71
CA PRO A 118 10.24 -4.72 9.01
C PRO A 118 11.57 -4.23 8.43
N HIS A 119 11.49 -3.42 7.35
CA HIS A 119 12.66 -2.88 6.64
C HIS A 119 12.46 -1.40 6.31
N ASN A 120 13.55 -0.73 6.01
CA ASN A 120 13.53 0.65 5.54
C ASN A 120 12.85 0.76 4.16
N LEU A 121 11.88 1.67 4.04
CA LEU A 121 11.12 1.86 2.80
C LEU A 121 12.03 2.24 1.63
N GLY A 122 12.99 3.17 1.84
CA GLY A 122 13.92 3.61 0.81
C GLY A 122 14.77 2.46 0.29
N GLU A 123 15.39 1.68 1.18
CA GLU A 123 16.21 0.51 0.81
C GLU A 123 15.38 -0.55 0.03
N ILE A 124 14.15 -0.80 0.44
CA ILE A 124 13.26 -1.74 -0.25
C ILE A 124 12.83 -1.23 -1.63
N ILE A 125 12.57 0.08 -1.76
CA ILE A 125 12.24 0.70 -3.06
C ILE A 125 13.46 0.64 -3.98
N ASP A 126 14.65 1.02 -3.50
CA ASP A 126 15.88 1.01 -4.29
C ASP A 126 16.22 -0.42 -4.79
N ALA A 127 16.06 -1.41 -3.91
CA ALA A 127 16.23 -2.83 -4.29
C ALA A 127 15.18 -3.28 -5.33
N THR A 128 13.95 -2.80 -5.21
CA THR A 128 12.88 -3.09 -6.17
C THR A 128 13.16 -2.45 -7.52
N LEU A 129 13.62 -1.20 -7.55
CA LEU A 129 14.01 -0.49 -8.79
C LEU A 129 15.18 -1.16 -9.47
N LEU A 130 16.20 -1.58 -8.72
CA LEU A 130 17.31 -2.34 -9.28
C LEU A 130 16.84 -3.64 -9.97
N LEU A 131 15.89 -4.36 -9.36
CA LEU A 131 15.32 -5.58 -9.97
C LEU A 131 14.45 -5.31 -11.20
N VAL A 132 13.84 -4.11 -11.30
CA VAL A 132 13.11 -3.69 -12.52
C VAL A 132 14.08 -3.45 -13.66
N ASP A 133 15.21 -2.79 -13.38
CA ASP A 133 16.22 -2.45 -14.39
C ASP A 133 17.11 -3.65 -14.75
N GLU A 134 17.48 -4.44 -13.75
CA GLU A 134 18.38 -5.60 -13.84
C GLU A 134 17.74 -6.85 -13.20
N PRO A 135 16.85 -7.58 -13.90
CA PRO A 135 16.14 -8.75 -13.34
C PRO A 135 17.05 -9.89 -12.86
N ASP A 136 18.25 -10.00 -13.44
CA ASP A 136 19.23 -11.03 -13.09
C ASP A 136 20.08 -10.70 -11.86
N THR A 137 19.81 -9.56 -11.20
CA THR A 137 20.49 -9.13 -9.98
C THR A 137 20.52 -10.25 -8.92
N THR A 138 21.69 -10.50 -8.35
CA THR A 138 21.88 -11.54 -7.35
C THR A 138 21.43 -11.09 -5.94
N SER A 139 21.11 -12.04 -5.07
CA SER A 139 20.78 -11.75 -3.65
C SER A 139 21.90 -10.97 -2.94
N LYS A 140 23.18 -11.22 -3.29
CA LYS A 140 24.32 -10.48 -2.74
C LYS A 140 24.35 -9.00 -3.14
N GLN A 141 23.92 -8.67 -4.35
CA GLN A 141 23.81 -7.27 -4.78
C GLN A 141 22.63 -6.56 -4.08
N LEU A 142 21.49 -7.25 -3.92
CA LEU A 142 20.36 -6.74 -3.16
C LEU A 142 20.73 -6.48 -1.69
N HIS A 143 21.52 -7.37 -1.08
CA HIS A 143 21.97 -7.21 0.30
C HIS A 143 22.91 -6.01 0.52
N LYS A 144 23.55 -5.49 -0.52
CA LYS A 144 24.30 -4.22 -0.43
C LYS A 144 23.40 -3.01 -0.28
N ILE A 145 22.17 -3.08 -0.79
CA ILE A 145 21.14 -2.03 -0.70
C ILE A 145 20.34 -2.22 0.57
N VAL A 146 19.72 -3.40 0.74
CA VAL A 146 18.96 -3.75 1.94
C VAL A 146 19.95 -4.29 2.99
N LYS A 147 20.42 -3.42 3.86
CA LYS A 147 21.47 -3.73 4.83
C LYS A 147 21.01 -4.66 5.96
N GLY A 148 19.72 -4.62 6.29
CA GLY A 148 19.11 -5.42 7.35
C GLY A 148 17.69 -4.97 7.67
N PRO A 149 17.03 -5.65 8.60
CA PRO A 149 15.78 -5.17 9.20
C PRO A 149 15.94 -3.76 9.79
N ASP A 150 14.88 -2.97 9.68
CA ASP A 150 14.80 -1.63 10.28
C ASP A 150 13.64 -1.61 11.28
N PHE A 151 13.97 -1.94 12.53
CA PHE A 151 12.98 -2.08 13.58
C PHE A 151 12.49 -0.72 14.08
N PRO A 152 11.16 -0.54 14.31
CA PRO A 152 10.59 0.72 14.79
C PRO A 152 11.19 1.21 16.11
N THR A 153 11.58 0.29 17.00
CA THR A 153 12.18 0.61 18.31
C THR A 153 13.68 0.79 18.25
N GLY A 154 14.30 0.73 17.05
CA GLY A 154 15.74 0.87 16.86
C GLY A 154 16.52 -0.38 17.27
N GLY A 155 17.67 -0.17 17.88
CA GLY A 155 18.61 -1.22 18.26
C GLY A 155 19.75 -1.43 17.26
N ILE A 156 20.68 -2.29 17.61
CA ILE A 156 21.86 -2.59 16.81
C ILE A 156 21.83 -4.07 16.41
N ILE A 157 21.86 -4.36 15.12
CA ILE A 157 21.98 -5.73 14.62
C ILE A 157 23.43 -6.15 14.70
N SER A 158 23.67 -7.29 15.36
CA SER A 158 25.00 -7.86 15.54
C SER A 158 25.16 -9.14 14.72
N GLY A 159 26.19 -9.16 13.87
CA GLY A 159 26.53 -10.28 13.01
C GLY A 159 25.82 -10.25 11.64
N THR A 160 26.48 -10.82 10.63
CA THR A 160 26.03 -10.81 9.24
C THR A 160 25.54 -12.15 8.71
N ALA A 161 25.96 -13.25 9.33
CA ALA A 161 25.64 -14.61 8.87
C ALA A 161 24.13 -14.89 8.87
N GLY A 162 23.43 -14.47 9.95
CA GLY A 162 21.97 -14.61 10.04
C GLY A 162 21.22 -13.78 9.01
N LEU A 163 21.71 -12.58 8.68
CA LEU A 163 21.16 -11.71 7.64
C LEU A 163 21.28 -12.34 6.25
N SER A 164 22.47 -12.83 5.90
CA SER A 164 22.70 -13.51 4.60
C SER A 164 21.79 -14.72 4.46
N SER A 165 21.70 -15.56 5.49
CA SER A 165 20.78 -16.71 5.48
C SER A 165 19.33 -16.29 5.30
N MET A 166 18.87 -15.27 6.03
CA MET A 166 17.52 -14.73 5.94
C MET A 166 17.18 -14.27 4.53
N TYR A 167 18.06 -13.49 3.89
CA TYR A 167 17.79 -12.93 2.55
C TYR A 167 17.98 -13.94 1.41
N GLU A 168 18.82 -14.96 1.61
CA GLU A 168 19.05 -16.00 0.60
C GLU A 168 18.02 -17.13 0.68
N THR A 169 17.55 -17.49 1.86
CA THR A 169 16.69 -18.67 2.07
C THR A 169 15.30 -18.36 2.62
N GLY A 170 15.06 -17.12 3.04
CA GLY A 170 13.85 -16.74 3.76
C GLY A 170 13.84 -17.14 5.24
N ARG A 171 14.93 -17.73 5.75
CA ARG A 171 15.07 -18.16 7.15
C ARG A 171 16.42 -17.73 7.70
N GLY A 172 16.40 -17.16 8.90
CA GLY A 172 17.61 -16.73 9.58
C GLY A 172 17.31 -16.20 10.96
N SER A 173 18.36 -16.03 11.74
CA SER A 173 18.23 -15.44 13.07
C SER A 173 19.23 -14.30 13.19
N VAL A 174 18.75 -13.13 13.56
CA VAL A 174 19.56 -11.93 13.75
C VAL A 174 19.57 -11.56 15.22
N THR A 175 20.74 -11.27 15.74
CA THR A 175 20.89 -10.78 17.12
C THR A 175 20.67 -9.27 17.13
N VAL A 176 19.78 -8.81 17.99
CA VAL A 176 19.47 -7.39 18.20
C VAL A 176 19.90 -6.99 19.60
N LEU A 177 20.69 -5.94 19.66
CA LEU A 177 21.19 -5.33 20.89
C LEU A 177 20.49 -4.02 21.14
N SER A 178 20.19 -3.70 22.38
CA SER A 178 19.82 -2.36 22.80
C SER A 178 20.91 -1.35 22.50
N LYS A 179 20.56 -0.11 22.24
CA LYS A 179 21.52 0.97 22.12
C LYS A 179 21.77 1.57 23.49
N LEU A 180 23.03 1.51 23.90
CA LEU A 180 23.49 1.97 25.19
C LEU A 180 24.59 3.01 25.01
N HIS A 181 24.63 4.02 25.90
CA HIS A 181 25.75 4.92 26.03
C HIS A 181 26.01 5.25 27.49
N GLU A 182 27.18 5.76 27.78
CA GLU A 182 27.59 6.15 29.12
C GLU A 182 27.37 7.64 29.33
N GLU A 183 26.80 7.98 30.49
CA GLU A 183 26.69 9.36 30.96
C GLU A 183 27.25 9.48 32.36
N LYS A 184 27.71 10.69 32.69
CA LYS A 184 28.09 11.01 34.06
C LYS A 184 26.97 11.81 34.73
N ILE A 185 26.28 11.20 35.67
CA ILE A 185 25.19 11.86 36.41
C ILE A 185 25.75 12.24 37.79
N LYS A 186 25.86 13.57 38.02
CA LYS A 186 26.53 14.15 39.19
C LYS A 186 27.98 13.62 39.30
N SER A 187 28.26 12.76 40.27
CA SER A 187 29.61 12.17 40.52
C SER A 187 29.70 10.71 40.12
N ARG A 188 28.64 10.08 39.58
CA ARG A 188 28.56 8.66 39.26
C ARG A 188 28.45 8.42 37.79
N ASN A 189 28.99 7.32 37.32
CA ASN A 189 28.76 6.84 35.98
C ASN A 189 27.37 6.18 35.89
N ALA A 190 26.70 6.33 34.79
CA ALA A 190 25.43 5.69 34.48
C ALA A 190 25.48 5.11 33.07
N ILE A 191 24.80 4.00 32.85
CA ILE A 191 24.50 3.44 31.54
C ILE A 191 23.09 3.88 31.16
N ILE A 192 22.96 4.55 30.04
CA ILE A 192 21.67 5.02 29.52
C ILE A 192 21.26 4.11 28.37
N ILE A 193 20.04 3.57 28.44
CA ILE A 193 19.45 2.75 27.40
C ILE A 193 18.46 3.64 26.65
N THR A 194 18.70 3.85 25.36
CA THR A 194 17.87 4.73 24.50
C THR A 194 17.03 3.96 23.47
N GLU A 195 17.43 2.73 23.16
CA GLU A 195 16.67 1.87 22.25
C GLU A 195 16.64 0.45 22.81
N ILE A 196 15.48 -0.21 22.69
CA ILE A 196 15.30 -1.60 23.16
C ILE A 196 14.97 -2.51 21.99
N PRO A 197 15.25 -3.82 22.06
CA PRO A 197 14.94 -4.74 20.97
C PRO A 197 13.46 -4.75 20.63
N TYR A 198 13.15 -4.95 19.35
CA TYR A 198 11.79 -4.96 18.83
C TYR A 198 10.90 -6.01 19.52
N LEU A 199 9.65 -5.66 19.76
CA LEU A 199 8.63 -6.47 20.47
C LEU A 199 8.98 -6.78 21.93
N GLN A 200 9.93 -6.08 22.55
CA GLN A 200 10.16 -6.19 24.00
C GLN A 200 9.21 -5.25 24.75
N ASN A 201 8.68 -5.76 25.85
CA ASN A 201 7.94 -4.96 26.83
C ASN A 201 8.95 -4.27 27.76
N LYS A 202 8.93 -2.92 27.81
CA LYS A 202 9.90 -2.12 28.57
C LYS A 202 9.77 -2.34 30.07
N SER A 203 8.57 -2.44 30.63
CA SER A 203 8.36 -2.69 32.06
C SER A 203 8.90 -4.05 32.49
N LYS A 204 8.64 -5.12 31.71
CA LYS A 204 9.20 -6.46 31.98
C LYS A 204 10.72 -6.49 31.83
N LEU A 205 11.26 -5.68 30.93
CA LEU A 205 12.72 -5.55 30.78
C LEU A 205 13.30 -4.91 32.05
N LEU A 206 12.68 -3.84 32.58
CA LEU A 206 13.10 -3.20 33.82
C LEU A 206 12.99 -4.13 35.03
N GLU A 207 11.88 -4.86 35.17
CA GLU A 207 11.70 -5.88 36.18
C GLU A 207 12.86 -6.93 36.14
N ARG A 208 13.17 -7.40 34.91
CA ARG A 208 14.25 -8.37 34.75
C ARG A 208 15.65 -7.81 35.12
N ILE A 209 15.90 -6.53 34.80
CA ILE A 209 17.14 -5.86 35.21
C ILE A 209 17.17 -5.76 36.76
N ALA A 210 16.07 -5.37 37.38
CA ALA A 210 15.98 -5.32 38.86
C ALA A 210 16.20 -6.69 39.51
N ASP A 211 15.60 -7.74 38.94
CA ASP A 211 15.79 -9.14 39.46
C ASP A 211 17.24 -9.56 39.45
N VAL A 212 17.99 -9.36 38.37
CA VAL A 212 19.41 -9.77 38.28
C VAL A 212 20.28 -8.96 39.21
N VAL A 213 19.89 -7.72 39.54
CA VAL A 213 20.57 -6.89 40.55
C VAL A 213 20.23 -7.36 41.96
N ASN A 214 18.97 -7.59 42.27
CA ASN A 214 18.51 -8.06 43.57
C ASN A 214 19.07 -9.44 43.93
N ASN A 215 19.15 -10.33 42.94
CA ASN A 215 19.73 -11.66 43.07
C ASN A 215 21.27 -11.67 43.07
N LYS A 216 21.91 -10.47 43.01
CA LYS A 216 23.37 -10.30 42.97
C LYS A 216 24.06 -11.02 41.80
N THR A 217 23.31 -11.27 40.70
CA THR A 217 23.87 -11.80 39.45
C THR A 217 24.74 -10.74 38.78
N ILE A 218 24.31 -9.48 38.88
CA ILE A 218 25.07 -8.30 38.47
C ILE A 218 25.33 -7.45 39.71
N GLU A 219 26.57 -7.27 40.06
CA GLU A 219 27.01 -6.38 41.14
C GLU A 219 27.52 -5.07 40.53
N GLY A 220 27.44 -3.97 41.28
CA GLY A 220 27.96 -2.68 40.83
C GLY A 220 26.90 -1.70 40.31
N ILE A 221 25.64 -2.09 40.24
CA ILE A 221 24.52 -1.20 39.99
C ILE A 221 24.05 -0.61 41.31
N ASN A 222 23.79 0.70 41.34
CA ASN A 222 23.31 1.44 42.51
C ASN A 222 21.81 1.66 42.47
N ASP A 223 21.28 2.09 41.30
CA ASP A 223 19.88 2.43 41.10
C ASP A 223 19.45 2.25 39.66
N ILE A 224 18.17 2.03 39.43
CA ILE A 224 17.55 1.88 38.12
C ILE A 224 16.32 2.78 38.05
N ARG A 225 16.25 3.66 37.05
CA ARG A 225 15.12 4.59 36.85
C ARG A 225 14.66 4.58 35.42
N ASP A 226 13.36 4.65 35.25
CA ASP A 226 12.75 4.94 33.93
C ASP A 226 12.47 6.44 33.82
N GLU A 227 13.19 7.11 32.94
CA GLU A 227 13.05 8.52 32.61
C GLU A 227 12.48 8.72 31.19
N SER A 228 11.89 7.66 30.60
CA SER A 228 11.29 7.71 29.26
C SER A 228 10.15 8.71 29.20
N ASN A 229 10.06 9.42 28.09
CA ASN A 229 9.03 10.43 27.86
C ASN A 229 8.57 10.41 26.38
N LYS A 230 7.92 11.47 25.91
CA LYS A 230 7.46 11.59 24.52
C LYS A 230 8.59 11.68 23.50
N GLU A 231 9.80 12.01 23.91
CA GLU A 231 10.98 12.09 23.03
C GLU A 231 11.61 10.72 22.79
N GLY A 232 11.33 9.73 23.65
CA GLY A 232 11.80 8.36 23.47
C GLY A 232 12.08 7.62 24.77
N VAL A 233 12.70 6.46 24.62
CA VAL A 233 13.12 5.61 25.71
C VAL A 233 14.37 6.20 26.37
N ARG A 234 14.35 6.29 27.69
CA ARG A 234 15.49 6.67 28.51
C ARG A 234 15.45 5.88 29.82
N ILE A 235 16.13 4.76 29.85
CA ILE A 235 16.31 3.97 31.08
C ILE A 235 17.69 4.27 31.63
N VAL A 236 17.78 4.71 32.88
CA VAL A 236 19.01 5.08 33.57
C VAL A 236 19.39 3.98 34.51
N VAL A 237 20.58 3.39 34.32
CA VAL A 237 21.19 2.42 35.20
C VAL A 237 22.39 3.09 35.88
N GLU A 238 22.23 3.58 37.12
CA GLU A 238 23.27 4.27 37.87
C GLU A 238 24.25 3.27 38.47
N LEU A 239 25.53 3.51 38.30
CA LEU A 239 26.59 2.59 38.76
C LEU A 239 27.15 3.02 40.10
N LYS A 240 27.65 2.03 40.90
CA LYS A 240 28.47 2.30 42.06
C LYS A 240 29.83 2.85 41.64
N SER A 241 30.46 3.66 42.49
CA SER A 241 31.72 4.33 42.16
C SER A 241 32.87 3.35 41.86
N SER A 242 32.80 2.11 42.37
CA SER A 242 33.80 1.04 42.13
C SER A 242 33.50 0.20 40.88
N ALA A 243 32.36 0.42 40.21
CA ALA A 243 31.97 -0.40 39.09
C ALA A 243 32.63 0.07 37.78
N VAL A 244 33.02 -0.90 36.94
CA VAL A 244 33.56 -0.65 35.62
C VAL A 244 32.38 -0.71 34.60
N PRO A 245 32.03 0.39 33.91
CA PRO A 245 30.85 0.42 33.06
C PRO A 245 30.82 -0.66 31.98
N GLU A 246 31.93 -0.94 31.31
CA GLU A 246 32.02 -1.98 30.26
C GLU A 246 31.71 -3.39 30.78
N ILE A 247 32.11 -3.72 32.00
CA ILE A 247 31.80 -5.01 32.60
C ILE A 247 30.29 -5.11 32.85
N ILE A 248 29.69 -4.09 33.44
CA ILE A 248 28.25 -4.06 33.71
C ILE A 248 27.43 -4.13 32.42
N LYS A 249 27.83 -3.40 31.36
CA LYS A 249 27.23 -3.44 30.06
C LYS A 249 27.21 -4.85 29.46
N ASN A 250 28.35 -5.55 29.52
CA ASN A 250 28.45 -6.92 29.03
C ASN A 250 27.58 -7.89 29.84
N GLN A 251 27.52 -7.73 31.15
CA GLN A 251 26.66 -8.53 32.02
C GLN A 251 25.18 -8.26 31.77
N LEU A 252 24.79 -6.99 31.55
CA LEU A 252 23.43 -6.63 31.17
C LEU A 252 23.02 -7.31 29.85
N PHE A 253 23.86 -7.30 28.83
CA PHE A 253 23.59 -8.04 27.58
C PHE A 253 23.55 -9.56 27.77
N GLN A 254 24.24 -10.11 28.74
CA GLN A 254 24.29 -11.56 28.97
C GLN A 254 23.07 -12.06 29.77
N TYR A 255 22.58 -11.31 30.76
CA TYR A 255 21.60 -11.79 31.71
C TYR A 255 20.22 -11.19 31.57
N THR A 256 20.06 -10.24 30.63
CA THR A 256 18.79 -9.55 30.41
C THR A 256 18.37 -9.52 28.94
N PRO A 257 17.10 -9.25 28.60
CA PRO A 257 16.61 -9.10 27.23
C PRO A 257 17.12 -7.85 26.49
N LEU A 258 18.13 -7.14 26.98
CA LEU A 258 18.83 -6.08 26.23
C LEU A 258 19.55 -6.63 25.00
N LYS A 259 19.79 -7.92 24.97
CA LYS A 259 20.24 -8.68 23.79
C LYS A 259 19.23 -9.78 23.53
N THR A 260 18.62 -9.77 22.36
CA THR A 260 17.65 -10.77 21.92
C THR A 260 17.97 -11.30 20.54
N SER A 261 17.31 -12.37 20.15
CA SER A 261 17.41 -12.95 18.83
C SER A 261 16.05 -12.85 18.12
N PHE A 262 16.03 -12.23 16.95
CA PHE A 262 14.87 -12.22 16.07
C PHE A 262 15.01 -13.34 15.04
N SER A 263 14.16 -14.36 15.18
CA SER A 263 14.13 -15.50 14.25
C SER A 263 13.16 -15.21 13.11
N SER A 264 13.70 -15.05 11.91
CA SER A 264 12.90 -14.80 10.71
C SER A 264 12.49 -16.11 10.04
N ASN A 265 11.23 -16.16 9.60
CA ASN A 265 10.65 -17.16 8.70
C ASN A 265 9.72 -16.44 7.74
N MET A 266 10.23 -16.11 6.55
CA MET A 266 9.50 -15.31 5.56
C MET A 266 8.52 -16.19 4.77
N LEU A 267 7.55 -16.79 5.45
CA LEU A 267 6.50 -17.57 4.86
C LEU A 267 5.37 -16.64 4.38
N ALA A 268 4.97 -16.77 3.13
CA ALA A 268 3.84 -16.04 2.57
C ALA A 268 2.99 -16.95 1.67
N LEU A 269 1.80 -16.50 1.30
CA LEU A 269 0.95 -17.19 0.36
C LEU A 269 1.15 -16.61 -1.05
N LYS A 270 1.56 -17.46 -1.99
CA LYS A 270 1.46 -17.16 -3.41
C LYS A 270 0.18 -17.78 -3.94
N GLU A 271 -0.82 -16.94 -4.25
CA GLU A 271 -2.19 -17.41 -4.49
C GLU A 271 -2.74 -18.16 -3.27
N THR A 272 -2.78 -19.47 -3.29
CA THR A 272 -3.25 -20.32 -2.17
C THR A 272 -2.16 -21.22 -1.60
N LYS A 273 -0.94 -21.18 -2.15
CA LYS A 273 0.16 -22.07 -1.74
C LYS A 273 1.13 -21.35 -0.80
N PRO A 274 1.42 -21.94 0.38
CA PRO A 274 2.45 -21.41 1.26
C PRO A 274 3.83 -21.59 0.63
N LEU A 275 4.63 -20.53 0.67
CA LEU A 275 5.97 -20.48 0.13
C LEU A 275 6.89 -19.68 1.04
N THR A 276 8.05 -20.23 1.36
CA THR A 276 9.10 -19.45 2.03
C THR A 276 9.78 -18.58 0.98
N LEU A 277 9.70 -17.27 1.14
CA LEU A 277 10.24 -16.28 0.21
C LEU A 277 11.64 -15.88 0.65
N ASN A 278 12.59 -15.85 -0.26
CA ASN A 278 13.79 -15.03 -0.10
C ASN A 278 13.51 -13.59 -0.53
N LEU A 279 14.43 -12.66 -0.27
CA LEU A 279 14.23 -11.25 -0.58
C LEU A 279 14.00 -11.02 -2.09
N LYS A 280 14.82 -11.64 -2.95
CA LYS A 280 14.72 -11.50 -4.42
C LYS A 280 13.37 -11.99 -4.93
N ASP A 281 12.96 -13.19 -4.54
CA ASP A 281 11.71 -13.79 -5.00
C ASP A 281 10.51 -12.96 -4.54
N GLY A 282 10.50 -12.51 -3.28
CA GLY A 282 9.44 -11.68 -2.74
C GLY A 282 9.27 -10.36 -3.49
N LEU A 283 10.38 -9.66 -3.77
CA LEU A 283 10.37 -8.43 -4.56
C LEU A 283 9.98 -8.69 -6.02
N THR A 284 10.43 -9.81 -6.61
CA THR A 284 10.05 -10.19 -7.98
C THR A 284 8.55 -10.48 -8.09
N TYR A 285 7.95 -11.16 -7.10
CA TYR A 285 6.50 -11.36 -7.06
C TYR A 285 5.74 -10.04 -6.93
N PHE A 286 6.23 -9.13 -6.12
CA PHE A 286 5.66 -7.80 -6.01
C PHE A 286 5.72 -7.04 -7.34
N ILE A 287 6.87 -7.04 -8.04
CA ILE A 287 7.04 -6.40 -9.36
C ILE A 287 6.04 -6.97 -10.38
N ASN A 288 5.90 -8.29 -10.45
CA ASN A 288 4.95 -8.93 -11.36
C ASN A 288 3.49 -8.57 -11.03
N PHE A 289 3.15 -8.57 -9.75
CA PHE A 289 1.85 -8.10 -9.29
C PHE A 289 1.61 -6.62 -9.66
N ARG A 290 2.60 -5.74 -9.50
CA ARG A 290 2.49 -4.33 -9.91
C ARG A 290 2.32 -4.16 -11.42
N LYS A 291 3.02 -4.95 -12.23
CA LYS A 291 2.83 -4.96 -13.70
C LYS A 291 1.36 -5.29 -14.05
N ASP A 292 0.79 -6.31 -13.41
CA ASP A 292 -0.62 -6.69 -13.63
C ASP A 292 -1.59 -5.57 -13.19
N VAL A 293 -1.39 -5.00 -12.02
CA VAL A 293 -2.20 -3.87 -11.51
C VAL A 293 -2.13 -2.66 -12.45
N ILE A 294 -0.94 -2.27 -12.89
CA ILE A 294 -0.74 -1.14 -13.81
C ILE A 294 -1.43 -1.41 -15.15
N THR A 295 -1.30 -2.62 -15.68
CA THR A 295 -1.97 -3.01 -16.93
C THR A 295 -3.49 -2.90 -16.80
N LYS A 296 -4.09 -3.49 -15.76
CA LYS A 296 -5.53 -3.43 -15.51
C LYS A 296 -6.02 -1.99 -15.32
N ARG A 297 -5.32 -1.20 -14.51
CA ARG A 297 -5.61 0.23 -14.33
C ARG A 297 -5.62 0.97 -15.67
N THR A 298 -4.63 0.69 -16.53
CA THR A 298 -4.51 1.36 -17.81
C THR A 298 -5.61 0.93 -18.78
N VAL A 299 -5.96 -0.36 -18.80
CA VAL A 299 -7.08 -0.89 -19.58
C VAL A 299 -8.41 -0.25 -19.13
N TYR A 300 -8.64 -0.14 -17.81
CA TYR A 300 -9.82 0.53 -17.27
C TYR A 300 -9.91 1.99 -17.74
N LYS A 301 -8.82 2.76 -17.58
CA LYS A 301 -8.74 4.15 -18.01
C LYS A 301 -8.94 4.29 -19.53
N LEU A 302 -8.33 3.38 -20.32
CA LEU A 302 -8.50 3.34 -21.76
C LEU A 302 -9.96 3.14 -22.16
N ASN A 303 -10.67 2.19 -21.54
CA ASN A 303 -12.08 1.93 -21.81
C ASN A 303 -12.95 3.12 -21.42
N LYS A 304 -12.72 3.71 -20.25
CA LYS A 304 -13.44 4.92 -19.82
C LYS A 304 -13.19 6.13 -20.72
N ALA A 305 -11.96 6.30 -21.19
CA ALA A 305 -11.64 7.35 -22.15
C ALA A 305 -12.34 7.10 -23.52
N ARG A 306 -12.37 5.83 -23.98
CA ARG A 306 -13.10 5.45 -25.21
C ARG A 306 -14.59 5.69 -25.11
N GLU A 307 -15.24 5.31 -23.99
CA GLU A 307 -16.65 5.58 -23.73
C GLU A 307 -16.95 7.08 -23.81
N LYS A 308 -16.18 7.90 -23.10
CA LYS A 308 -16.34 9.37 -23.15
C LYS A 308 -16.11 9.95 -24.55
N ALA A 309 -15.04 9.51 -25.22
CA ALA A 309 -14.73 9.99 -26.57
C ALA A 309 -15.81 9.58 -27.59
N ASN A 310 -16.38 8.37 -27.44
CA ASN A 310 -17.49 7.91 -28.29
C ASN A 310 -18.71 8.83 -28.16
N ILE A 311 -19.07 9.21 -26.93
CA ILE A 311 -20.18 10.17 -26.69
C ILE A 311 -19.86 11.52 -27.31
N LEU A 312 -18.62 12.05 -27.13
CA LEU A 312 -18.25 13.35 -27.73
C LEU A 312 -18.24 13.33 -29.25
N ILE A 313 -17.89 12.20 -29.88
CA ILE A 313 -18.03 12.03 -31.33
C ILE A 313 -19.50 12.15 -31.74
N GLY A 314 -20.40 11.44 -31.06
CA GLY A 314 -21.85 11.52 -31.33
C GLY A 314 -22.37 12.95 -31.20
N LEU A 315 -22.02 13.65 -30.15
CA LEU A 315 -22.38 15.04 -29.92
C LEU A 315 -21.79 15.98 -31.00
N SER A 316 -20.55 15.79 -31.42
CA SER A 316 -19.92 16.56 -32.50
C SER A 316 -20.63 16.34 -33.85
N ILE A 317 -21.04 15.11 -34.15
CA ILE A 317 -21.81 14.77 -35.33
C ILE A 317 -23.18 15.47 -35.29
N ALA A 318 -23.88 15.40 -34.16
CA ALA A 318 -25.18 16.04 -33.97
C ALA A 318 -25.13 17.57 -34.16
N VAL A 319 -24.12 18.21 -33.55
CA VAL A 319 -23.92 19.66 -33.66
C VAL A 319 -23.56 20.07 -35.09
N ASN A 320 -22.78 19.28 -35.82
CA ASN A 320 -22.48 19.54 -37.22
C ASN A 320 -23.68 19.34 -38.16
N ASN A 321 -24.68 18.56 -37.74
CA ASN A 321 -25.94 18.28 -38.50
C ASN A 321 -27.17 18.78 -37.75
N ILE A 322 -27.05 19.89 -37.01
CA ILE A 322 -27.99 20.29 -35.97
C ILE A 322 -29.44 20.49 -36.53
N ASP A 323 -29.59 21.13 -37.68
CA ASP A 323 -30.91 21.39 -38.29
C ASP A 323 -31.63 20.08 -38.64
N SER A 324 -30.87 19.11 -39.15
CA SER A 324 -31.39 17.77 -39.48
C SER A 324 -31.81 17.00 -38.22
N VAL A 325 -31.02 17.08 -37.17
CA VAL A 325 -31.30 16.45 -35.86
C VAL A 325 -32.53 17.05 -35.20
N ILE A 326 -32.65 18.39 -35.16
CA ILE A 326 -33.79 19.08 -34.60
C ILE A 326 -35.09 18.75 -35.40
N ASN A 327 -35.01 18.77 -36.72
CA ASN A 327 -36.17 18.45 -37.58
C ASN A 327 -36.62 16.98 -37.40
N LEU A 328 -35.68 16.05 -37.22
CA LEU A 328 -35.96 14.64 -36.95
C LEU A 328 -36.66 14.48 -35.59
N ILE A 329 -36.14 15.10 -34.53
CA ILE A 329 -36.74 15.06 -33.21
C ILE A 329 -38.13 15.67 -33.18
N LYS A 330 -38.32 16.85 -33.79
CA LYS A 330 -39.64 17.51 -33.88
C LYS A 330 -40.71 16.70 -34.65
N LYS A 331 -40.29 15.91 -35.63
CA LYS A 331 -41.18 15.03 -36.42
C LYS A 331 -41.46 13.68 -35.76
N SER A 332 -40.78 13.35 -34.67
CA SER A 332 -40.99 12.09 -33.92
C SER A 332 -42.07 12.30 -32.87
N LYS A 333 -42.96 11.32 -32.70
CA LYS A 333 -44.08 11.38 -31.74
C LYS A 333 -43.64 11.00 -30.33
N THR A 334 -42.59 10.19 -30.21
CA THR A 334 -42.06 9.70 -28.91
C THR A 334 -40.54 9.77 -28.89
N PRO A 335 -39.92 9.85 -27.69
CA PRO A 335 -38.47 9.79 -27.57
C PRO A 335 -37.88 8.47 -28.13
N LEU A 336 -38.58 7.36 -28.01
CA LEU A 336 -38.16 6.07 -28.55
C LEU A 336 -38.09 6.12 -30.10
N GLU A 337 -39.12 6.65 -30.75
CA GLU A 337 -39.14 6.85 -32.20
C GLU A 337 -38.01 7.78 -32.66
N ALA A 338 -37.72 8.83 -31.89
CA ALA A 338 -36.60 9.72 -32.17
C ALA A 338 -35.25 9.00 -32.07
N LYS A 339 -35.05 8.16 -31.05
CA LYS A 339 -33.86 7.32 -30.88
C LYS A 339 -33.68 6.37 -32.08
N GLU A 340 -34.71 5.63 -32.46
CA GLU A 340 -34.66 4.70 -33.59
C GLU A 340 -34.32 5.39 -34.93
N LYS A 341 -34.88 6.56 -35.17
CA LYS A 341 -34.56 7.37 -36.35
C LYS A 341 -33.14 7.90 -36.33
N LEU A 342 -32.61 8.32 -35.16
CA LEU A 342 -31.22 8.75 -35.02
C LEU A 342 -30.24 7.60 -35.34
N LEU A 343 -30.54 6.39 -34.91
CA LEU A 343 -29.72 5.18 -35.14
C LEU A 343 -29.76 4.73 -36.62
N SER A 344 -30.91 4.86 -37.30
CA SER A 344 -31.07 4.42 -38.69
C SER A 344 -30.61 5.44 -39.74
N THR A 345 -30.41 6.69 -39.35
CA THR A 345 -29.96 7.76 -40.24
C THR A 345 -28.46 7.80 -40.39
N LYS A 346 -27.96 7.93 -41.63
CA LYS A 346 -26.52 8.10 -41.92
C LYS A 346 -26.17 9.59 -41.83
N TRP A 347 -25.30 9.90 -40.84
CA TRP A 347 -24.89 11.27 -40.53
C TRP A 347 -23.56 11.61 -41.19
N THR A 348 -23.40 12.83 -41.67
CA THR A 348 -22.17 13.33 -42.28
C THR A 348 -21.14 13.68 -41.20
N VAL A 349 -19.90 13.23 -41.37
CA VAL A 349 -18.78 13.47 -40.46
C VAL A 349 -17.74 14.35 -41.12
N LYS A 350 -17.25 15.37 -40.40
CA LYS A 350 -16.15 16.21 -40.89
C LYS A 350 -14.83 15.42 -40.85
N SER A 351 -13.90 15.73 -41.75
CA SER A 351 -12.62 15.05 -41.91
C SER A 351 -11.75 15.06 -40.62
N ASN A 352 -11.83 16.15 -39.83
CA ASN A 352 -11.10 16.27 -38.56
C ASN A 352 -11.56 15.32 -37.46
N VAL A 353 -12.80 14.79 -37.53
CA VAL A 353 -13.34 13.81 -36.58
C VAL A 353 -13.10 12.37 -37.07
N THR A 354 -13.06 12.16 -38.39
CA THR A 354 -12.93 10.83 -39.00
C THR A 354 -11.66 10.10 -38.55
N GLN A 355 -10.55 10.80 -38.38
CA GLN A 355 -9.28 10.24 -37.91
C GLN A 355 -9.37 9.67 -36.48
N TYR A 356 -10.21 10.24 -35.63
CA TYR A 356 -10.36 9.81 -34.24
C TYR A 356 -11.31 8.60 -34.09
N ILE A 357 -12.28 8.45 -35.01
CA ILE A 357 -13.27 7.38 -34.95
C ILE A 357 -12.58 5.99 -34.95
N LYS A 358 -11.60 5.77 -35.84
CA LYS A 358 -10.90 4.49 -35.95
C LYS A 358 -10.06 4.17 -34.71
N LEU A 359 -9.52 5.19 -34.04
CA LEU A 359 -8.72 5.03 -32.83
C LEU A 359 -9.61 4.67 -31.63
N ILE A 360 -10.81 5.28 -31.57
CA ILE A 360 -11.73 5.12 -30.44
C ILE A 360 -12.51 3.81 -30.56
N ASN A 361 -13.02 3.51 -31.76
CA ASN A 361 -13.74 2.27 -32.03
C ASN A 361 -13.34 1.67 -33.38
N PRO A 362 -12.40 0.70 -33.36
CA PRO A 362 -11.95 0.05 -34.60
C PRO A 362 -13.05 -0.69 -35.37
N SER A 363 -14.16 -1.05 -34.70
CA SER A 363 -15.31 -1.76 -35.31
C SER A 363 -16.25 -0.82 -36.10
N PHE A 364 -16.07 0.48 -36.02
CA PHE A 364 -16.90 1.44 -36.72
C PHE A 364 -16.72 1.31 -38.25
N LYS A 365 -17.82 0.99 -38.95
CA LYS A 365 -17.84 0.93 -40.41
C LYS A 365 -18.17 2.33 -40.98
N LEU A 366 -17.11 3.01 -41.43
CA LEU A 366 -17.25 4.24 -42.22
C LEU A 366 -17.72 3.90 -43.66
N SER A 367 -18.85 4.45 -44.08
CA SER A 367 -19.30 4.38 -45.47
C SER A 367 -19.02 5.74 -46.13
N GLY A 368 -17.78 5.93 -46.60
CA GLY A 368 -17.29 7.23 -47.08
C GLY A 368 -17.21 8.26 -45.93
N SER A 369 -17.87 9.43 -46.07
CA SER A 369 -17.97 10.47 -45.05
C SER A 369 -19.20 10.33 -44.15
N LYS A 370 -19.89 9.18 -44.18
CA LYS A 370 -21.11 8.94 -43.40
C LYS A 370 -20.96 7.83 -42.40
N ILE A 371 -21.62 7.97 -41.24
CA ILE A 371 -21.61 7.03 -40.12
C ILE A 371 -23.02 6.84 -39.56
N LEU A 372 -23.29 5.69 -38.97
CA LEU A 372 -24.43 5.42 -38.11
C LEU A 372 -24.06 5.69 -36.66
N LEU A 373 -24.94 6.29 -35.88
CA LEU A 373 -24.78 6.48 -34.45
C LEU A 373 -25.06 5.17 -33.70
N ASP A 374 -24.44 4.98 -32.56
CA ASP A 374 -24.77 3.91 -31.60
C ASP A 374 -25.82 4.39 -30.56
N GLU A 375 -26.25 3.46 -29.70
CA GLU A 375 -27.28 3.73 -28.71
C GLU A 375 -26.90 4.78 -27.67
N GLU A 376 -25.63 4.76 -27.22
CA GLU A 376 -25.15 5.71 -26.23
C GLU A 376 -25.01 7.12 -26.80
N GLN A 377 -24.57 7.22 -28.06
CA GLN A 377 -24.52 8.47 -28.80
C GLN A 377 -25.93 9.05 -29.02
N ALA A 378 -26.86 8.21 -29.44
CA ALA A 378 -28.24 8.65 -29.65
C ALA A 378 -28.92 9.13 -28.36
N LYS A 379 -28.67 8.43 -27.24
CA LYS A 379 -29.13 8.82 -25.89
C LYS A 379 -28.56 10.18 -25.50
N ALA A 380 -27.23 10.33 -25.61
CA ALA A 380 -26.54 11.58 -25.29
C ALA A 380 -27.04 12.79 -26.14
N ILE A 381 -27.38 12.55 -27.40
CA ILE A 381 -27.93 13.57 -28.28
C ILE A 381 -29.33 13.99 -27.80
N LEU A 382 -30.17 13.05 -27.40
CA LEU A 382 -31.52 13.37 -26.90
C LEU A 382 -31.51 14.10 -25.55
N GLU A 383 -30.50 13.87 -24.74
CA GLU A 383 -30.25 14.54 -23.45
C GLU A 383 -29.49 15.88 -23.58
N LEU A 384 -29.13 16.28 -24.82
CA LEU A 384 -28.38 17.50 -25.09
C LEU A 384 -29.17 18.74 -24.72
N ARG A 385 -28.65 19.58 -23.84
CA ARG A 385 -29.25 20.87 -23.50
C ARG A 385 -28.99 21.91 -24.60
N LEU A 386 -30.00 22.74 -24.92
CA LEU A 386 -29.88 23.78 -25.93
C LEU A 386 -28.73 24.76 -25.71
N GLN A 387 -28.33 25.00 -24.46
CA GLN A 387 -27.16 25.80 -24.08
C GLN A 387 -25.86 25.29 -24.71
N LYS A 388 -25.72 23.99 -24.90
CA LYS A 388 -24.50 23.35 -25.46
C LYS A 388 -24.41 23.46 -27.00
N LEU A 389 -25.31 24.23 -27.63
CA LEU A 389 -25.32 24.46 -29.07
C LEU A 389 -24.61 25.76 -29.48
N THR A 390 -24.08 26.53 -28.55
CA THR A 390 -23.35 27.77 -28.83
C THR A 390 -22.04 27.53 -29.56
N ALA A 391 -21.46 28.52 -30.22
CA ALA A 391 -20.19 28.37 -30.94
C ALA A 391 -19.03 28.04 -30.00
N LEU A 392 -18.99 28.66 -28.82
CA LEU A 392 -17.98 28.40 -27.78
C LEU A 392 -18.00 26.94 -27.31
N GLU A 393 -19.19 26.40 -27.04
CA GLU A 393 -19.37 25.00 -26.61
C GLU A 393 -18.96 23.98 -27.70
N ARG A 394 -19.07 24.35 -28.98
CA ARG A 394 -18.62 23.53 -30.13
C ARG A 394 -17.10 23.38 -30.15
N ASP A 395 -16.37 24.45 -29.87
CA ASP A 395 -14.92 24.45 -29.82
C ASP A 395 -14.43 23.67 -28.56
N ASP A 396 -15.13 23.79 -27.44
CA ASP A 396 -14.86 23.04 -26.23
C ASP A 396 -15.07 21.53 -26.40
N LEU A 397 -16.14 21.12 -27.10
CA LEU A 397 -16.36 19.71 -27.43
C LEU A 397 -15.20 19.13 -28.26
N PHE A 398 -14.70 19.90 -29.24
CA PHE A 398 -13.58 19.47 -30.07
C PHE A 398 -12.24 19.44 -29.29
N ASN A 399 -12.00 20.43 -28.45
CA ASN A 399 -10.81 20.48 -27.61
C ASN A 399 -10.81 19.34 -26.57
N ASN A 400 -11.94 19.03 -25.95
CA ASN A 400 -12.10 17.90 -25.04
C ASN A 400 -11.87 16.56 -25.77
N LEU A 401 -12.38 16.41 -26.99
CA LEU A 401 -12.11 15.22 -27.80
C LEU A 401 -10.63 15.07 -28.11
N LYS A 402 -9.93 16.15 -28.46
CA LYS A 402 -8.50 16.14 -28.73
C LYS A 402 -7.69 15.71 -27.50
N SER A 403 -7.99 16.28 -26.33
CA SER A 403 -7.34 15.92 -25.06
C SER A 403 -7.56 14.44 -24.72
N LEU A 404 -8.78 13.93 -24.87
CA LEU A 404 -9.06 12.50 -24.64
C LEU A 404 -8.31 11.58 -25.61
N VAL A 405 -8.08 12.02 -26.85
CA VAL A 405 -7.28 11.25 -27.82
C VAL A 405 -5.81 11.21 -27.44
N GLU A 406 -5.28 12.28 -26.86
CA GLU A 406 -3.92 12.29 -26.30
C GLU A 406 -3.79 11.32 -25.12
N ASP A 407 -4.77 11.30 -24.22
CA ASP A 407 -4.87 10.34 -23.13
C ASP A 407 -4.95 8.88 -23.64
N LEU A 408 -5.78 8.63 -24.68
CA LEU A 408 -5.91 7.33 -25.33
C LEU A 408 -4.55 6.83 -25.90
N ASN A 409 -3.81 7.71 -26.58
CA ASN A 409 -2.51 7.37 -27.13
C ASN A 409 -1.52 7.03 -26.00
N THR A 410 -1.54 7.78 -24.92
CA THR A 410 -0.70 7.49 -23.74
C THR A 410 -1.07 6.13 -23.14
N CYS A 411 -2.36 5.83 -22.94
CA CYS A 411 -2.81 4.54 -22.43
C CYS A 411 -2.41 3.38 -23.36
N LEU A 412 -2.47 3.57 -24.66
CA LEU A 412 -2.08 2.54 -25.65
C LEU A 412 -0.60 2.20 -25.60
N LEU A 413 0.28 3.13 -25.22
CA LEU A 413 1.71 2.85 -25.00
C LEU A 413 1.93 1.84 -23.88
N TYR A 414 1.15 1.94 -22.79
CA TYR A 414 1.26 1.04 -21.63
C TYR A 414 0.55 -0.31 -21.82
N THR A 415 -0.45 -0.39 -22.72
CA THR A 415 -1.20 -1.62 -23.00
C THR A 415 -0.67 -2.40 -24.19
N SER A 416 0.15 -1.77 -25.03
CA SER A 416 0.82 -2.48 -26.13
C SER A 416 1.97 -3.34 -25.59
N PRO A 417 2.12 -4.60 -26.03
CA PRO A 417 3.26 -5.40 -25.64
C PRO A 417 4.55 -4.69 -26.06
N SER A 418 5.51 -4.61 -25.14
CA SER A 418 6.82 -4.01 -25.39
C SER A 418 7.45 -4.64 -26.63
N PRO A 419 8.25 -3.91 -27.44
CA PRO A 419 9.05 -4.52 -28.50
C PRO A 419 9.93 -5.68 -28.01
N ARG A 420 10.28 -5.71 -26.71
CA ARG A 420 10.99 -6.83 -26.07
C ARG A 420 10.11 -8.06 -25.88
N ASP A 421 8.81 -7.88 -25.59
CA ASP A 421 7.85 -8.97 -25.36
C ASP A 421 7.32 -9.59 -26.67
N ARG A 422 7.54 -8.92 -27.82
CA ARG A 422 7.19 -9.45 -29.16
C ARG A 422 8.19 -10.48 -29.69
N ARG A 423 9.27 -10.78 -28.95
CA ARG A 423 10.32 -11.74 -29.36
C ARG A 423 10.23 -13.07 -28.57
N LEU A 424 9.17 -13.26 -27.81
CA LEU A 424 8.72 -14.54 -27.27
C LEU A 424 7.44 -14.92 -28.00
#